data_f71bc63c0d8832dd748dd40722186a27
#
_entry.id   f71bc63c0d8832dd748dd40722186a27
#
_cell.length_a   1.000
_cell.length_b   1.000
_cell.length_c   1.000
_cell.angle_alpha   90.00
_cell.angle_beta   90.00
_cell.angle_gamma   90.00
#
_symmetry.space_group_name_H-M   'P 1'
#
loop_
_entity.id
_entity.type
_entity.pdbx_description
1 polymer ?
#
loop_
_entity_poly.entity_id
_entity_poly.type
_entity_poly.pdbx_seq_one_letter_code
_entity_poly.pdbx_strand_id
1 'polypeptide(L)'
;MKTKMVALFLLAIMALGATGLAAAWWTDKLTITGTVTTGTFGWEWSLKDITISNDPKKIIAANAELSQEVHPKTLTITATDVYPCTDLELTFDLHFWGTVPGHLIGITATGTLTLADGTVNPLTDIPPWADLSCEVIDIDSTLSAETGIKTGSIEIKDLISKLIGSQWHQCYHIDLVLKVHWVEYGMNYHNGNPVPNGVDVPQGATLKFDVTVDGKQYNAP
;
A
#
# COMPACT_ATOMS: atom_id res chain seq x y z
N MET A 1 1.88 -37.55 -83.32
CA MET A 1 1.29 -37.79 -82.01
C MET A 1 2.14 -37.29 -80.81
N LYS A 2 3.48 -37.35 -80.91
CA LYS A 2 4.38 -36.96 -79.78
C LYS A 2 4.30 -35.48 -79.37
N THR A 3 4.17 -34.56 -80.34
CA THR A 3 4.05 -33.11 -80.08
C THR A 3 2.77 -32.70 -79.36
N LYS A 4 1.64 -33.37 -79.58
CA LYS A 4 0.37 -33.10 -78.89
C LYS A 4 0.38 -33.55 -77.49
N MET A 5 1.06 -34.62 -77.11
CA MET A 5 1.21 -35.09 -75.72
C MET A 5 2.13 -34.19 -74.96
N VAL A 6 3.20 -33.63 -75.50
CA VAL A 6 4.08 -32.70 -74.84
C VAL A 6 3.39 -31.39 -74.53
N ALA A 7 2.56 -30.89 -75.49
CA ALA A 7 1.78 -29.67 -75.25
C ALA A 7 0.75 -29.83 -74.13
N LEU A 8 0.10 -31.01 -74.08
CA LEU A 8 -0.88 -31.30 -73.03
C LEU A 8 -0.21 -31.42 -71.63
N PHE A 9 0.98 -31.98 -71.56
CA PHE A 9 1.75 -32.11 -70.33
C PHE A 9 2.25 -30.75 -69.80
N LEU A 10 2.72 -29.88 -70.73
CA LEU A 10 3.11 -28.51 -70.39
C LEU A 10 1.92 -27.68 -69.91
N LEU A 11 0.73 -27.83 -70.46
CA LEU A 11 -0.48 -27.16 -70.07
C LEU A 11 -0.94 -27.64 -68.70
N ALA A 12 -0.80 -28.93 -68.39
CA ALA A 12 -1.11 -29.45 -67.02
C ALA A 12 -0.12 -28.96 -65.97
N ILE A 13 1.17 -28.81 -66.29
CA ILE A 13 2.16 -28.25 -65.33
C ILE A 13 1.87 -26.75 -65.07
N MET A 14 1.54 -25.99 -66.13
CA MET A 14 1.16 -24.59 -65.94
C MET A 14 -0.12 -24.42 -65.13
N ALA A 15 -1.12 -25.29 -65.33
CA ALA A 15 -2.35 -25.24 -64.52
C ALA A 15 -2.09 -25.59 -63.07
N LEU A 16 -1.25 -26.60 -62.78
CA LEU A 16 -0.83 -26.95 -61.43
C LEU A 16 0.01 -25.85 -60.77
N GLY A 17 0.89 -25.21 -61.54
CA GLY A 17 1.69 -24.06 -61.04
C GLY A 17 0.81 -22.85 -60.71
N ALA A 18 -0.20 -22.55 -61.53
CA ALA A 18 -1.13 -21.45 -61.29
C ALA A 18 -2.01 -21.71 -60.05
N THR A 19 -2.47 -22.96 -59.86
CA THR A 19 -3.22 -23.30 -58.64
C THR A 19 -2.36 -23.31 -57.38
N GLY A 20 -1.08 -23.73 -57.49
CA GLY A 20 -0.12 -23.68 -56.38
C GLY A 20 0.21 -22.25 -55.94
N LEU A 21 0.38 -21.32 -56.90
CA LEU A 21 0.60 -19.89 -56.61
C LEU A 21 -0.66 -19.20 -56.04
N ALA A 22 -1.86 -19.59 -56.48
CA ALA A 22 -3.09 -19.06 -55.92
C ALA A 22 -3.32 -19.54 -54.47
N ALA A 23 -2.92 -20.76 -54.14
CA ALA A 23 -2.99 -21.27 -52.76
C ALA A 23 -1.94 -20.63 -51.83
N ALA A 24 -0.77 -20.19 -52.39
CA ALA A 24 0.27 -19.52 -51.62
C ALA A 24 -0.07 -18.07 -51.27
N TRP A 25 -1.12 -17.48 -51.85
CA TRP A 25 -1.59 -16.10 -51.56
C TRP A 25 -2.81 -16.05 -50.68
N TRP A 26 -3.23 -17.16 -50.10
CA TRP A 26 -4.19 -17.14 -49.01
C TRP A 26 -3.48 -16.70 -47.73
N THR A 27 -3.27 -15.42 -47.60
CA THR A 27 -3.01 -14.82 -46.29
C THR A 27 -4.36 -14.72 -45.59
N ASP A 28 -4.71 -15.77 -44.83
CA ASP A 28 -5.78 -15.69 -43.87
C ASP A 28 -5.36 -14.64 -42.81
N LYS A 29 -5.96 -13.47 -42.90
CA LYS A 29 -5.86 -12.46 -41.85
C LYS A 29 -6.75 -12.93 -40.71
N LEU A 30 -6.23 -13.78 -39.82
CA LEU A 30 -6.90 -14.11 -38.59
C LEU A 30 -6.92 -12.83 -37.74
N THR A 31 -8.01 -12.09 -37.76
CA THR A 31 -8.23 -10.97 -36.85
C THR A 31 -8.82 -11.54 -35.58
N ILE A 32 -7.97 -11.71 -34.56
CA ILE A 32 -8.42 -12.05 -33.21
C ILE A 32 -8.88 -10.74 -32.55
N THR A 33 -10.18 -10.49 -32.56
CA THR A 33 -10.79 -9.45 -31.72
C THR A 33 -11.00 -10.05 -30.34
N GLY A 34 -10.01 -9.88 -29.48
CA GLY A 34 -10.11 -10.21 -28.05
C GLY A 34 -10.13 -8.94 -27.25
N THR A 35 -11.04 -8.82 -26.30
CA THR A 35 -10.95 -7.82 -25.24
C THR A 35 -9.95 -8.34 -24.23
N VAL A 36 -8.75 -7.74 -24.19
CA VAL A 36 -7.79 -8.02 -23.12
C VAL A 36 -8.22 -7.21 -21.92
N THR A 37 -8.84 -7.85 -20.94
CA THR A 37 -9.06 -7.23 -19.65
C THR A 37 -7.73 -7.27 -18.90
N THR A 38 -7.09 -6.13 -18.73
CA THR A 38 -5.91 -6.00 -17.86
C THR A 38 -6.37 -6.27 -16.43
N GLY A 39 -5.61 -7.11 -15.72
CA GLY A 39 -5.89 -7.33 -14.30
C GLY A 39 -5.81 -6.01 -13.52
N THR A 40 -6.52 -5.97 -12.41
CA THR A 40 -6.49 -4.85 -11.47
C THR A 40 -5.43 -5.11 -10.40
N PHE A 41 -4.86 -4.04 -9.82
CA PHE A 41 -3.98 -4.14 -8.67
C PHE A 41 -4.21 -2.94 -7.74
N GLY A 42 -3.97 -3.15 -6.45
CA GLY A 42 -4.03 -2.06 -5.49
C GLY A 42 -3.98 -2.55 -4.05
N TRP A 43 -3.68 -1.62 -3.19
CA TRP A 43 -3.70 -1.78 -1.75
C TRP A 43 -4.85 -0.97 -1.17
N GLU A 44 -5.35 -1.42 -0.04
CA GLU A 44 -6.36 -0.72 0.71
C GLU A 44 -6.06 -0.80 2.21
N TRP A 45 -6.41 0.24 2.91
CA TRP A 45 -6.43 0.27 4.36
C TRP A 45 -7.79 -0.19 4.88
N SER A 46 -7.78 -0.97 5.94
CA SER A 46 -8.97 -1.31 6.70
C SER A 46 -8.73 -1.01 8.18
N LEU A 47 -9.57 -0.18 8.77
CA LEU A 47 -9.53 0.10 10.19
C LEU A 47 -10.31 -0.96 10.94
N LYS A 48 -9.68 -1.58 11.94
CA LYS A 48 -10.30 -2.62 12.76
C LYS A 48 -10.75 -2.10 14.12
N ASP A 49 -9.93 -1.30 14.79
CA ASP A 49 -10.23 -0.78 16.13
C ASP A 49 -9.48 0.52 16.44
N ILE A 50 -10.06 1.32 17.35
CA ILE A 50 -9.43 2.49 17.94
C ILE A 50 -9.70 2.44 19.44
N THR A 51 -8.64 2.38 20.22
CA THR A 51 -8.74 2.35 21.70
C THR A 51 -7.92 3.50 22.30
N ILE A 52 -8.54 4.21 23.24
CA ILE A 52 -7.86 5.22 24.07
C ILE A 52 -7.78 4.66 25.49
N SER A 53 -6.59 4.63 26.03
CA SER A 53 -6.34 4.19 27.39
C SER A 53 -5.62 5.27 28.19
N ASN A 54 -5.61 5.08 29.53
CA ASN A 54 -5.05 6.07 30.46
C ASN A 54 -5.69 7.48 30.36
N ASP A 55 -6.96 7.53 29.90
CA ASP A 55 -7.77 8.75 29.84
C ASP A 55 -8.90 8.73 30.92
N PRO A 56 -8.58 8.98 32.21
CA PRO A 56 -9.54 8.87 33.28
C PRO A 56 -10.66 9.92 33.18
N LYS A 57 -10.43 11.01 32.48
CA LYS A 57 -11.41 12.09 32.30
C LYS A 57 -12.20 11.97 30.99
N LYS A 58 -11.81 11.02 30.11
CA LYS A 58 -12.40 10.81 28.77
C LYS A 58 -12.46 12.11 27.97
N ILE A 59 -11.35 12.83 27.95
CA ILE A 59 -11.21 14.11 27.25
C ILE A 59 -10.77 13.90 25.81
N ILE A 60 -9.85 12.94 25.59
CA ILE A 60 -9.33 12.68 24.24
C ILE A 60 -10.41 12.07 23.37
N ALA A 61 -10.60 12.63 22.20
CA ALA A 61 -11.36 12.00 21.13
C ALA A 61 -10.42 11.62 19.99
N ALA A 62 -10.44 10.35 19.60
CA ALA A 62 -9.71 9.88 18.45
C ALA A 62 -10.68 9.34 17.41
N ASN A 63 -10.39 9.64 16.16
CA ASN A 63 -11.10 9.15 15.00
C ASN A 63 -10.08 8.72 13.93
N ALA A 64 -10.42 7.68 13.18
CA ALA A 64 -9.69 7.33 11.99
C ALA A 64 -10.68 7.18 10.83
N GLU A 65 -10.38 7.84 9.73
CA GLU A 65 -11.19 7.87 8.54
C GLU A 65 -10.40 7.31 7.36
N LEU A 66 -11.09 6.54 6.54
CA LEU A 66 -10.54 6.03 5.29
C LEU A 66 -10.95 6.94 4.14
N SER A 67 -10.09 7.11 3.14
CA SER A 67 -10.46 7.81 1.91
C SER A 67 -11.71 7.19 1.29
N GLN A 68 -12.59 8.03 0.69
CA GLN A 68 -13.91 7.61 0.18
C GLN A 68 -13.84 6.84 -1.16
N GLU A 69 -12.74 6.20 -1.44
CA GLU A 69 -12.57 5.33 -2.59
C GLU A 69 -13.14 3.94 -2.28
N VAL A 70 -13.46 3.17 -3.32
CA VAL A 70 -13.90 1.76 -3.16
C VAL A 70 -12.82 0.93 -2.45
N HIS A 71 -11.55 1.27 -2.70
CA HIS A 71 -10.38 0.69 -2.06
C HIS A 71 -9.55 1.82 -1.45
N PRO A 72 -9.73 2.12 -0.15
CA PRO A 72 -9.09 3.27 0.50
C PRO A 72 -7.57 3.13 0.53
N LYS A 73 -6.86 4.10 -0.05
CA LYS A 73 -5.39 4.17 -0.03
C LYS A 73 -4.84 5.07 1.05
N THR A 74 -5.66 5.96 1.57
CA THR A 74 -5.29 6.90 2.62
C THR A 74 -6.07 6.63 3.89
N LEU A 75 -5.36 6.47 4.98
CA LEU A 75 -5.88 6.40 6.34
C LEU A 75 -5.58 7.75 7.02
N THR A 76 -6.62 8.48 7.41
CA THR A 76 -6.53 9.72 8.17
C THR A 76 -6.81 9.42 9.63
N ILE A 77 -5.85 9.71 10.51
CA ILE A 77 -5.96 9.54 11.95
C ILE A 77 -6.02 10.94 12.57
N THR A 78 -7.02 11.20 13.39
CA THR A 78 -7.19 12.47 14.10
C THR A 78 -7.35 12.19 15.61
N ALA A 79 -6.53 12.81 16.44
CA ALA A 79 -6.67 12.80 17.88
C ALA A 79 -6.80 14.24 18.37
N THR A 80 -7.88 14.54 19.09
CA THR A 80 -8.18 15.88 19.64
C THR A 80 -8.04 15.87 21.15
N ASP A 81 -7.77 17.06 21.70
CA ASP A 81 -7.63 17.27 23.13
C ASP A 81 -6.56 16.38 23.79
N VAL A 82 -5.46 16.13 23.07
CA VAL A 82 -4.36 15.32 23.58
C VAL A 82 -3.74 15.94 24.83
N TYR A 83 -3.35 15.07 25.76
CA TYR A 83 -2.66 15.48 26.99
C TYR A 83 -1.70 14.37 27.48
N PRO A 84 -0.76 14.70 28.40
CA PRO A 84 0.26 13.76 28.87
C PRO A 84 -0.29 12.48 29.50
N CYS A 85 0.49 11.41 29.45
CA CYS A 85 0.21 10.10 30.04
C CYS A 85 -1.00 9.37 29.46
N THR A 86 -1.38 9.69 28.24
CA THR A 86 -2.47 9.00 27.54
C THR A 86 -1.94 8.18 26.39
N ASP A 87 -2.65 7.11 26.07
CA ASP A 87 -2.30 6.20 24.99
C ASP A 87 -3.42 6.13 23.95
N LEU A 88 -3.04 6.16 22.69
CA LEU A 88 -3.90 5.84 21.56
C LEU A 88 -3.39 4.57 20.90
N GLU A 89 -4.26 3.59 20.74
CA GLU A 89 -3.97 2.34 20.04
C GLU A 89 -4.90 2.22 18.84
N LEU A 90 -4.32 1.99 17.67
CA LEU A 90 -5.03 1.84 16.41
C LEU A 90 -4.70 0.48 15.83
N THR A 91 -5.72 -0.32 15.56
CA THR A 91 -5.58 -1.60 14.86
C THR A 91 -6.08 -1.45 13.43
N PHE A 92 -5.23 -1.70 12.46
CA PHE A 92 -5.56 -1.59 11.04
C PHE A 92 -4.88 -2.68 10.22
N ASP A 93 -5.41 -2.90 9.04
CA ASP A 93 -4.95 -3.88 8.07
C ASP A 93 -4.55 -3.16 6.78
N LEU A 94 -3.42 -3.56 6.21
CA LEU A 94 -3.05 -3.25 4.84
C LEU A 94 -3.24 -4.51 4.00
N HIS A 95 -4.18 -4.46 3.08
CA HIS A 95 -4.59 -5.57 2.25
C HIS A 95 -4.32 -5.29 0.77
N PHE A 96 -3.90 -6.32 0.02
CA PHE A 96 -3.75 -6.27 -1.42
C PHE A 96 -4.93 -6.97 -2.11
N TRP A 97 -5.76 -6.19 -2.81
CA TRP A 97 -6.96 -6.68 -3.49
C TRP A 97 -6.75 -7.02 -4.97
N GLY A 98 -5.57 -6.73 -5.52
CA GLY A 98 -5.26 -6.89 -6.94
C GLY A 98 -5.34 -8.32 -7.46
N THR A 99 -5.75 -8.49 -8.72
CA THR A 99 -5.76 -9.78 -9.43
C THR A 99 -4.43 -10.07 -10.13
N VAL A 100 -3.57 -9.07 -10.27
CA VAL A 100 -2.20 -9.21 -10.77
C VAL A 100 -1.22 -8.77 -9.69
N PRO A 101 -0.05 -9.39 -9.58
CA PRO A 101 0.94 -9.02 -8.58
C PRO A 101 1.36 -7.56 -8.70
N GLY A 102 1.63 -6.93 -7.55
CA GLY A 102 2.13 -5.57 -7.45
C GLY A 102 3.34 -5.45 -6.54
N HIS A 103 4.12 -4.40 -6.72
CA HIS A 103 5.18 -3.99 -5.81
C HIS A 103 4.75 -2.77 -5.02
N LEU A 104 4.90 -2.85 -3.70
CA LEU A 104 4.76 -1.69 -2.85
C LEU A 104 5.96 -0.76 -3.08
N ILE A 105 5.72 0.47 -3.51
CA ILE A 105 6.79 1.44 -3.83
C ILE A 105 6.95 2.52 -2.78
N GLY A 106 5.92 2.77 -1.96
CA GLY A 106 5.99 3.77 -0.92
C GLY A 106 4.87 3.67 0.10
N ILE A 107 5.18 4.08 1.31
CA ILE A 107 4.23 4.45 2.35
C ILE A 107 4.64 5.86 2.76
N THR A 108 3.75 6.82 2.55
CA THR A 108 3.98 8.23 2.92
C THR A 108 3.08 8.60 4.08
N ALA A 109 3.65 9.29 5.06
CA ALA A 109 2.90 9.84 6.17
C ALA A 109 3.12 11.35 6.21
N THR A 110 2.04 12.11 6.32
CA THR A 110 2.07 13.55 6.57
C THR A 110 1.28 13.85 7.82
N GLY A 111 1.80 14.76 8.63
CA GLY A 111 1.15 15.10 9.90
C GLY A 111 1.00 16.60 10.08
N THR A 112 0.00 16.98 10.85
CA THR A 112 -0.21 18.35 11.32
C THR A 112 -0.55 18.35 12.80
N LEU A 113 -0.04 19.37 13.51
CA LEU A 113 -0.40 19.70 14.87
C LEU A 113 -1.14 21.03 14.87
N THR A 114 -2.38 21.02 15.29
CA THR A 114 -3.15 22.25 15.54
C THR A 114 -3.19 22.51 17.03
N LEU A 115 -2.61 23.62 17.47
CA LEU A 115 -2.63 24.02 18.87
C LEU A 115 -4.00 24.55 19.29
N ALA A 116 -4.24 24.65 20.59
CA ALA A 116 -5.50 25.17 21.14
C ALA A 116 -5.84 26.60 20.69
N ASP A 117 -4.85 27.41 20.33
CA ASP A 117 -5.03 28.75 19.76
C ASP A 117 -5.35 28.78 18.27
N GLY A 118 -5.43 27.59 17.64
CA GLY A 118 -5.68 27.45 16.21
C GLY A 118 -4.43 27.50 15.32
N THR A 119 -3.24 27.65 15.89
CA THR A 119 -1.99 27.61 15.14
C THR A 119 -1.74 26.21 14.58
N VAL A 120 -1.53 26.10 13.27
CA VAL A 120 -1.27 24.82 12.57
C VAL A 120 0.22 24.71 12.24
N ASN A 121 0.84 23.64 12.74
CA ASN A 121 2.23 23.30 12.47
C ASN A 121 2.32 22.00 11.69
N PRO A 122 3.03 21.94 10.55
CA PRO A 122 3.30 20.68 9.89
C PRO A 122 4.25 19.83 10.75
N LEU A 123 3.97 18.54 10.84
CA LEU A 123 4.86 17.59 11.50
C LEU A 123 5.75 16.97 10.43
N THR A 124 7.03 17.27 10.50
CA THR A 124 8.06 16.70 9.62
C THR A 124 8.72 15.48 10.20
N ASP A 125 8.48 15.24 11.49
CA ASP A 125 9.02 14.10 12.25
C ASP A 125 8.11 13.79 13.43
N ILE A 126 8.33 12.65 14.08
CA ILE A 126 7.63 12.28 15.31
C ILE A 126 8.02 13.30 16.40
N PRO A 127 7.04 13.99 17.00
CA PRO A 127 7.35 14.96 18.02
C PRO A 127 8.02 14.30 19.24
N PRO A 128 8.97 14.97 19.89
CA PRO A 128 9.71 14.41 21.03
C PRO A 128 8.85 14.07 22.26
N TRP A 129 7.61 14.57 22.29
CA TRP A 129 6.61 14.27 23.33
C TRP A 129 5.64 13.15 22.94
N ALA A 130 5.82 12.50 21.79
CA ALA A 130 5.05 11.35 21.34
C ALA A 130 5.97 10.15 21.16
N ASP A 131 5.62 9.04 21.81
CA ASP A 131 6.27 7.76 21.66
C ASP A 131 5.45 6.88 20.71
N LEU A 132 6.03 6.48 19.60
CA LEU A 132 5.38 5.62 18.63
C LEU A 132 6.00 4.23 18.65
N SER A 133 5.14 3.23 18.83
CA SER A 133 5.51 1.83 18.64
C SER A 133 4.56 1.14 17.68
N CYS A 134 5.05 0.13 16.98
CA CYS A 134 4.28 -0.66 16.05
C CYS A 134 4.44 -2.14 16.37
N GLU A 135 3.34 -2.86 16.25
CA GLU A 135 3.30 -4.31 16.43
C GLU A 135 2.60 -4.95 15.23
N VAL A 136 3.21 -5.99 14.68
CA VAL A 136 2.58 -6.85 13.67
C VAL A 136 1.84 -7.95 14.40
N ILE A 137 0.51 -7.99 14.27
CA ILE A 137 -0.34 -9.00 14.94
C ILE A 137 -0.67 -10.18 14.04
N ASP A 138 -0.75 -9.93 12.73
CA ASP A 138 -0.90 -10.97 11.71
C ASP A 138 -0.23 -10.55 10.41
N ILE A 139 0.23 -11.52 9.62
CA ILE A 139 0.85 -11.30 8.31
C ILE A 139 0.73 -12.57 7.48
N ASP A 140 0.43 -12.42 6.19
CA ASP A 140 0.47 -13.54 5.25
C ASP A 140 1.82 -14.25 5.30
N SER A 141 1.77 -15.59 5.34
CA SER A 141 2.96 -16.43 5.53
C SER A 141 4.00 -16.28 4.43
N THR A 142 3.57 -16.05 3.19
CA THR A 142 4.47 -15.86 2.04
C THR A 142 5.10 -14.48 2.09
N LEU A 143 4.30 -13.44 2.38
CA LEU A 143 4.81 -12.08 2.58
C LEU A 143 5.81 -12.04 3.75
N SER A 144 5.52 -12.74 4.84
CA SER A 144 6.44 -12.90 5.97
C SER A 144 7.76 -13.55 5.56
N ALA A 145 7.72 -14.60 4.74
CA ALA A 145 8.93 -15.28 4.26
C ALA A 145 9.78 -14.40 3.33
N GLU A 146 9.13 -13.62 2.46
CA GLU A 146 9.81 -12.72 1.51
C GLU A 146 10.45 -11.51 2.20
N THR A 147 9.73 -10.90 3.13
CA THR A 147 10.16 -9.66 3.79
C THR A 147 10.97 -9.90 5.06
N GLY A 148 10.88 -11.09 5.65
CA GLY A 148 11.43 -11.40 6.96
C GLY A 148 10.71 -10.69 8.11
N ILE A 149 9.52 -10.13 7.86
CA ILE A 149 8.65 -9.56 8.91
C ILE A 149 8.00 -10.70 9.68
N LYS A 150 7.94 -10.58 10.99
CA LYS A 150 7.29 -11.54 11.89
C LYS A 150 6.32 -10.82 12.80
N THR A 151 5.37 -11.57 13.36
CA THR A 151 4.51 -11.06 14.42
C THR A 151 5.32 -10.61 15.63
N GLY A 152 4.89 -9.51 16.26
CA GLY A 152 5.55 -8.87 17.40
C GLY A 152 5.96 -7.43 17.11
N SER A 153 6.63 -6.81 18.06
CA SER A 153 7.05 -5.42 17.98
C SER A 153 8.10 -5.21 16.89
N ILE A 154 7.96 -4.14 16.14
CA ILE A 154 8.87 -3.73 15.07
C ILE A 154 8.98 -2.21 15.04
N GLU A 155 10.16 -1.68 14.75
CA GLU A 155 10.31 -0.25 14.50
C GLU A 155 9.62 0.13 13.16
N ILE A 156 8.88 1.23 13.16
CA ILE A 156 8.09 1.66 11.98
C ILE A 156 8.98 1.84 10.74
N LYS A 157 10.17 2.41 10.92
CA LYS A 157 11.13 2.58 9.80
C LYS A 157 11.61 1.22 9.24
N ASP A 158 11.78 0.22 10.09
CA ASP A 158 12.20 -1.12 9.68
C ASP A 158 11.06 -1.85 8.98
N LEU A 159 9.83 -1.71 9.49
CA LEU A 159 8.63 -2.23 8.85
C LEU A 159 8.50 -1.65 7.42
N ILE A 160 8.52 -0.33 7.28
CA ILE A 160 8.41 0.36 5.99
C ILE A 160 9.54 -0.08 5.05
N SER A 161 10.80 -0.12 5.52
CA SER A 161 11.94 -0.51 4.69
C SER A 161 11.86 -1.94 4.17
N LYS A 162 11.26 -2.84 4.93
CA LYS A 162 11.06 -4.24 4.52
C LYS A 162 9.86 -4.41 3.59
N LEU A 163 8.83 -3.60 3.74
CA LEU A 163 7.65 -3.65 2.88
C LEU A 163 7.90 -3.00 1.51
N ILE A 164 8.68 -1.92 1.45
CA ILE A 164 9.02 -1.27 0.17
C ILE A 164 9.83 -2.22 -0.72
N GLY A 165 9.36 -2.39 -1.95
CA GLY A 165 9.94 -3.29 -2.95
C GLY A 165 9.47 -4.74 -2.82
N SER A 166 8.72 -5.11 -1.77
CA SER A 166 8.13 -6.43 -1.66
C SER A 166 7.07 -6.66 -2.73
N GLN A 167 6.95 -7.91 -3.18
CA GLN A 167 5.93 -8.33 -4.12
C GLN A 167 4.69 -8.79 -3.37
N TRP A 168 3.54 -8.26 -3.78
CA TRP A 168 2.24 -8.60 -3.19
C TRP A 168 1.38 -9.35 -4.20
N HIS A 169 0.76 -10.41 -3.73
CA HIS A 169 -0.19 -11.23 -4.48
C HIS A 169 -1.60 -11.07 -3.91
N GLN A 170 -2.58 -11.51 -4.66
CA GLN A 170 -3.98 -11.43 -4.26
C GLN A 170 -4.20 -11.99 -2.85
N CYS A 171 -4.92 -11.23 -2.04
CA CYS A 171 -5.24 -11.52 -0.64
C CYS A 171 -4.06 -11.44 0.35
N TYR A 172 -2.87 -10.97 -0.04
CA TYR A 172 -1.85 -10.68 0.96
C TYR A 172 -2.28 -9.54 1.87
N HIS A 173 -2.01 -9.71 3.15
CA HIS A 173 -2.37 -8.74 4.17
C HIS A 173 -1.30 -8.66 5.27
N ILE A 174 -1.33 -7.56 6.00
CA ILE A 174 -0.59 -7.36 7.24
C ILE A 174 -1.45 -6.56 8.22
N ASP A 175 -1.69 -7.14 9.39
CA ASP A 175 -2.40 -6.53 10.49
C ASP A 175 -1.42 -5.84 11.43
N LEU A 176 -1.67 -4.57 11.70
CA LEU A 176 -0.79 -3.71 12.47
C LEU A 176 -1.52 -3.09 13.65
N VAL A 177 -0.82 -2.97 14.76
CA VAL A 177 -1.22 -2.12 15.89
C VAL A 177 -0.22 -0.99 16.01
N LEU A 178 -0.68 0.23 15.83
CA LEU A 178 0.08 1.44 16.09
C LEU A 178 -0.31 1.97 17.47
N LYS A 179 0.69 2.13 18.35
CA LYS A 179 0.50 2.71 19.68
C LYS A 179 1.20 4.05 19.74
N VAL A 180 0.47 5.06 20.15
CA VAL A 180 0.98 6.40 20.40
C VAL A 180 0.83 6.67 21.88
N HIS A 181 1.95 6.90 22.56
CA HIS A 181 1.99 7.31 23.94
C HIS A 181 2.41 8.77 24.04
N TRP A 182 1.63 9.60 24.72
CA TRP A 182 2.01 10.99 25.01
C TRP A 182 2.77 11.06 26.33
N VAL A 183 4.03 11.49 26.23
CA VAL A 183 4.98 11.49 27.34
C VAL A 183 4.55 12.47 28.44
N GLU A 184 4.73 12.08 29.71
CA GLU A 184 4.43 12.94 30.85
C GLU A 184 5.38 14.13 30.92
N TYR A 185 4.83 15.30 31.31
CA TYR A 185 5.61 16.48 31.61
C TYR A 185 6.69 16.19 32.66
N GLY A 186 7.91 16.59 32.41
CA GLY A 186 9.03 16.42 33.34
C GLY A 186 9.73 15.07 33.29
N MET A 187 9.31 14.11 32.43
CA MET A 187 10.12 12.94 32.16
C MET A 187 11.34 13.34 31.32
N ASN A 188 12.54 13.12 31.89
CA ASN A 188 13.80 13.43 31.19
C ASN A 188 14.19 12.39 30.12
N TYR A 189 13.38 11.37 29.89
CA TYR A 189 13.73 10.27 29.00
C TYR A 189 12.51 9.76 28.24
N HIS A 190 12.67 9.67 26.94
CA HIS A 190 11.76 9.05 26.01
C HIS A 190 12.50 7.89 25.33
N ASN A 191 12.00 6.65 25.43
CA ASN A 191 12.70 5.46 24.93
C ASN A 191 14.18 5.38 25.32
N GLY A 192 14.53 5.78 26.54
CA GLY A 192 15.91 5.84 27.00
C GLY A 192 16.72 7.03 26.46
N ASN A 193 16.11 7.91 25.66
CA ASN A 193 16.74 9.13 25.18
C ASN A 193 16.28 10.34 26.01
N PRO A 194 17.20 11.29 26.30
CA PRO A 194 16.81 12.51 27.01
C PRO A 194 15.85 13.34 26.15
N VAL A 195 14.71 13.68 26.72
CA VAL A 195 13.78 14.66 26.14
C VAL A 195 14.32 16.04 26.47
N PRO A 196 14.43 16.97 25.50
CA PRO A 196 14.85 18.32 25.78
C PRO A 196 13.98 18.97 26.85
N ASN A 197 14.58 19.54 27.89
CA ASN A 197 13.88 20.28 28.94
C ASN A 197 12.95 21.33 28.33
N GLY A 198 11.67 21.28 28.66
CA GLY A 198 10.68 22.27 28.25
C GLY A 198 9.87 21.93 27.01
N VAL A 199 9.90 20.68 26.52
CA VAL A 199 8.97 20.22 25.47
C VAL A 199 7.72 19.65 26.15
N ASP A 200 6.69 20.46 26.27
CA ASP A 200 5.37 20.04 26.77
C ASP A 200 4.55 19.39 25.68
N VAL A 201 3.79 18.37 26.06
CA VAL A 201 2.65 17.94 25.24
C VAL A 201 1.68 19.12 25.16
N PRO A 202 1.37 19.64 23.98
CA PRO A 202 0.46 20.77 23.86
C PRO A 202 -0.96 20.32 24.25
N GLN A 203 -1.40 20.72 25.43
CA GLN A 203 -2.73 20.38 25.94
C GLN A 203 -3.82 20.99 25.06
N GLY A 204 -4.88 20.22 24.78
CA GLY A 204 -5.98 20.66 23.94
C GLY A 204 -5.60 20.78 22.45
N ALA A 205 -4.47 20.23 22.06
CA ALA A 205 -4.08 20.19 20.66
C ALA A 205 -4.78 19.09 19.89
N THR A 206 -4.86 19.28 18.56
CA THR A 206 -5.32 18.27 17.62
C THR A 206 -4.16 17.77 16.79
N LEU A 207 -3.96 16.46 16.79
CA LEU A 207 -3.02 15.77 15.90
C LEU A 207 -3.78 15.15 14.75
N LYS A 208 -3.28 15.36 13.54
CA LYS A 208 -3.78 14.70 12.33
C LYS A 208 -2.63 14.07 11.57
N PHE A 209 -2.80 12.83 11.18
CA PHE A 209 -1.87 12.09 10.32
C PHE A 209 -2.62 11.52 9.15
N ASP A 210 -2.08 11.70 7.95
CA ASP A 210 -2.54 11.05 6.73
C ASP A 210 -1.47 10.06 6.30
N VAL A 211 -1.82 8.77 6.22
CA VAL A 211 -0.93 7.68 5.81
C VAL A 211 -1.42 7.14 4.48
N THR A 212 -0.61 7.27 3.44
CA THR A 212 -0.95 6.84 2.08
C THR A 212 -0.01 5.74 1.62
N VAL A 213 -0.58 4.73 0.97
CA VAL A 213 0.15 3.62 0.35
C VAL A 213 0.19 3.77 -1.16
N ASP A 214 1.38 3.59 -1.73
CA ASP A 214 1.63 3.65 -3.16
C ASP A 214 2.25 2.35 -3.69
N GLY A 215 1.84 1.95 -4.88
CA GLY A 215 2.36 0.75 -5.50
C GLY A 215 2.30 0.78 -7.01
N LYS A 216 3.02 -0.14 -7.64
CA LYS A 216 3.01 -0.35 -9.09
C LYS A 216 2.77 -1.80 -9.45
N GLN A 217 2.21 -2.05 -10.62
CA GLN A 217 2.08 -3.40 -11.16
C GLN A 217 3.46 -4.02 -11.38
N TYR A 218 3.59 -5.33 -11.13
CA TYR A 218 4.86 -6.07 -11.23
C TYR A 218 5.62 -5.85 -12.53
N ASN A 219 4.94 -5.82 -13.67
CA ASN A 219 5.54 -5.66 -15.01
C ASN A 219 5.46 -4.23 -15.55
N ALA A 220 5.14 -3.23 -14.73
CA ALA A 220 5.19 -1.83 -15.15
C ALA A 220 6.65 -1.36 -15.23
N PRO A 221 7.05 -0.69 -16.32
CA PRO A 221 8.39 -0.17 -16.50
C PRO A 221 8.72 0.92 -15.46
#